data_e19d9aef4280bc22b0d823db3b86e07e
#
_entry.id   e19d9aef4280bc22b0d823db3b86e07e
#
_cell.length_a   1.000
_cell.length_b   1.000
_cell.length_c   1.000
_cell.angle_alpha   90.00
_cell.angle_beta   90.00
_cell.angle_gamma   90.00
#
_symmetry.space_group_name_H-M   'P 1'
#
loop_
_entity.id
_entity.type
_entity.pdbx_description
1 polymer ?
#
loop_
_entity_poly.entity_id
_entity_poly.type
_entity_poly.pdbx_seq_one_letter_code
_entity_poly.pdbx_strand_id
1 'polypeptide(L)'
;MTQDDVFVTPHYADHRRAAGFLNEMVRSIEAQTDPHWRLIIVDDKSPDPSAVERLRAIQARDPQRIQCIFMPEHVGQGVCRNVGVNWAKRIGAAFVLFNDADDVSYPDRLERVRSEFERDPDVGLVYSTFEVIDEDGVQVERHRLGEPIRQILDAQSANAPRGYDAWKRIGTETGYANLTSTTAVRTAVAIEYPFFCMTAEDSNAWYRMSGGGVKFSYVEAPLAKYRIPTDIKGSQDRARVGESYYFGKMIAEIAGFFAATDMATGRGEIDSQEARQLEKDFFLRLSRTLRAEGAHSLADRVSSRASDGVELAQNVRKARS
;
A
#
# COMPACT_ATOMS: atom_id res chain seq x y z
N MET A 1 26.80 12.94 -7.46
CA MET A 1 26.15 12.00 -8.40
C MET A 1 24.79 11.68 -7.81
N THR A 2 23.72 11.85 -8.57
CA THR A 2 22.37 11.46 -8.13
C THR A 2 22.35 9.95 -7.99
N GLN A 3 21.91 9.47 -6.84
CA GLN A 3 21.83 8.03 -6.54
C GLN A 3 20.55 7.46 -7.16
N ASP A 4 20.61 6.21 -7.63
CA ASP A 4 19.43 5.51 -8.13
C ASP A 4 18.45 5.18 -6.98
N ASP A 5 17.17 5.46 -7.20
CA ASP A 5 16.09 5.02 -6.32
C ASP A 5 15.37 3.81 -6.91
N VAL A 6 14.62 3.08 -6.09
CA VAL A 6 14.21 1.72 -6.42
C VAL A 6 12.71 1.58 -6.54
N PHE A 7 12.23 1.14 -7.70
CA PHE A 7 10.89 0.57 -7.84
C PHE A 7 10.90 -0.87 -7.29
N VAL A 8 9.97 -1.17 -6.40
CA VAL A 8 9.82 -2.48 -5.75
C VAL A 8 8.50 -3.09 -6.21
N THR A 9 8.56 -4.22 -6.90
CA THR A 9 7.41 -4.91 -7.47
C THR A 9 7.32 -6.34 -6.95
N PRO A 10 6.29 -6.69 -6.15
CA PRO A 10 5.95 -8.08 -5.89
C PRO A 10 5.30 -8.67 -7.14
N HIS A 11 5.61 -9.92 -7.45
CA HIS A 11 5.07 -10.62 -8.61
C HIS A 11 4.56 -12.00 -8.22
N TYR A 12 3.35 -12.33 -8.69
CA TYR A 12 2.78 -13.66 -8.57
C TYR A 12 1.89 -13.93 -9.79
N ALA A 13 2.31 -14.86 -10.64
CA ALA A 13 1.58 -15.22 -11.84
C ALA A 13 0.91 -16.59 -11.66
N ASP A 14 -0.40 -16.59 -11.50
CA ASP A 14 -1.26 -17.77 -11.46
C ASP A 14 -2.01 -18.00 -12.80
N HIS A 15 -1.98 -17.03 -13.71
CA HIS A 15 -2.64 -17.09 -15.00
C HIS A 15 -1.90 -16.25 -16.08
N ARG A 16 -2.23 -16.51 -17.36
CA ARG A 16 -1.53 -15.91 -18.52
C ARG A 16 -1.71 -14.39 -18.67
N ARG A 17 -2.80 -13.79 -18.18
CA ARG A 17 -3.02 -12.32 -18.24
C ARG A 17 -1.93 -11.54 -17.50
N ALA A 18 -1.47 -12.08 -16.38
CA ALA A 18 -0.41 -11.47 -15.58
C ALA A 18 0.87 -11.17 -16.37
N ALA A 19 1.17 -11.96 -17.42
CA ALA A 19 2.34 -11.75 -18.26
C ALA A 19 2.28 -10.47 -19.11
N GLY A 20 1.10 -10.11 -19.61
CA GLY A 20 0.88 -8.87 -20.39
C GLY A 20 1.06 -7.64 -19.48
N PHE A 21 0.42 -7.64 -18.35
CA PHE A 21 0.46 -6.55 -17.39
C PHE A 21 1.88 -6.29 -16.86
N LEU A 22 2.61 -7.36 -16.52
CA LEU A 22 4.00 -7.25 -16.10
C LEU A 22 4.87 -6.52 -17.14
N ASN A 23 4.70 -6.82 -18.44
CA ASN A 23 5.45 -6.15 -19.49
C ASN A 23 5.09 -4.67 -19.63
N GLU A 24 3.82 -4.31 -19.46
CA GLU A 24 3.37 -2.90 -19.47
C GLU A 24 3.96 -2.15 -18.26
N MET A 25 3.90 -2.76 -17.08
CA MET A 25 4.50 -2.21 -15.86
C MET A 25 5.99 -1.93 -16.08
N VAL A 26 6.77 -2.92 -16.55
CA VAL A 26 8.21 -2.74 -16.77
C VAL A 26 8.49 -1.64 -17.78
N ARG A 27 7.76 -1.57 -18.89
CA ARG A 27 7.91 -0.50 -19.90
C ARG A 27 7.60 0.88 -19.29
N SER A 28 6.65 0.99 -18.39
CA SER A 28 6.31 2.25 -17.74
C SER A 28 7.43 2.76 -16.82
N ILE A 29 8.20 1.84 -16.22
CA ILE A 29 9.38 2.19 -15.43
C ILE A 29 10.57 2.51 -16.34
N GLU A 30 10.77 1.76 -17.43
CA GLU A 30 11.78 2.06 -18.44
C GLU A 30 11.57 3.45 -19.08
N ALA A 31 10.33 3.95 -19.10
CA ALA A 31 9.94 5.25 -19.67
C ALA A 31 10.01 6.42 -18.68
N GLN A 32 10.54 6.24 -17.47
CA GLN A 32 10.68 7.35 -16.51
C GLN A 32 11.57 8.46 -17.06
N THR A 33 11.13 9.72 -16.89
CA THR A 33 11.87 10.92 -17.33
C THR A 33 13.16 11.11 -16.52
N ASP A 34 13.15 10.80 -15.23
CA ASP A 34 14.36 10.70 -14.42
C ASP A 34 15.06 9.35 -14.66
N PRO A 35 16.29 9.33 -15.21
CA PRO A 35 16.97 8.08 -15.54
C PRO A 35 17.58 7.35 -14.34
N HIS A 36 17.54 7.93 -13.14
CA HIS A 36 18.18 7.39 -11.93
C HIS A 36 17.23 6.44 -11.18
N TRP A 37 16.84 5.37 -11.85
CA TRP A 37 15.98 4.33 -11.28
C TRP A 37 16.60 2.95 -11.38
N ARG A 38 16.20 2.09 -10.45
CA ARG A 38 16.35 0.64 -10.53
C ARG A 38 15.01 -0.02 -10.29
N LEU A 39 14.85 -1.22 -10.83
CA LEU A 39 13.67 -2.05 -10.64
C LEU A 39 14.08 -3.38 -10.00
N ILE A 40 13.46 -3.71 -8.88
CA ILE A 40 13.51 -5.04 -8.31
C ILE A 40 12.15 -5.71 -8.39
N ILE A 41 12.10 -6.87 -9.04
CA ILE A 41 10.91 -7.72 -9.09
C ILE A 41 11.15 -8.91 -8.19
N VAL A 42 10.29 -9.12 -7.22
CA VAL A 42 10.37 -10.25 -6.29
C VAL A 42 9.24 -11.23 -6.62
N ASP A 43 9.59 -12.36 -7.20
CA ASP A 43 8.64 -13.42 -7.56
C ASP A 43 8.30 -14.27 -6.34
N ASP A 44 7.03 -14.31 -5.99
CA ASP A 44 6.48 -15.00 -4.84
C ASP A 44 6.18 -16.48 -5.14
N LYS A 45 7.13 -17.15 -5.80
CA LYS A 45 6.98 -18.55 -6.23
C LYS A 45 5.77 -18.74 -7.15
N SER A 46 5.73 -18.00 -8.24
CA SER A 46 4.68 -18.11 -9.23
C SER A 46 4.46 -19.57 -9.67
N PRO A 47 3.22 -20.07 -9.68
CA PRO A 47 2.93 -21.43 -10.12
C PRO A 47 3.04 -21.62 -11.64
N ASP A 48 2.98 -20.53 -12.43
CA ASP A 48 3.19 -20.57 -13.88
C ASP A 48 4.66 -20.85 -14.21
N PRO A 49 5.02 -22.01 -14.80
CA PRO A 49 6.42 -22.35 -15.10
C PRO A 49 7.10 -21.32 -16.02
N SER A 50 6.33 -20.64 -16.87
CA SER A 50 6.88 -19.62 -17.78
C SER A 50 7.16 -18.28 -17.11
N ALA A 51 6.71 -18.06 -15.86
CA ALA A 51 6.94 -16.82 -15.14
C ALA A 51 8.44 -16.57 -14.89
N VAL A 52 9.16 -17.59 -14.46
CA VAL A 52 10.61 -17.51 -14.21
C VAL A 52 11.39 -17.17 -15.50
N GLU A 53 11.03 -17.80 -16.62
CA GLU A 53 11.66 -17.51 -17.91
C GLU A 53 11.40 -16.07 -18.36
N ARG A 54 10.16 -15.59 -18.21
CA ARG A 54 9.80 -14.19 -18.51
C ARG A 54 10.59 -13.20 -17.65
N LEU A 55 10.67 -13.43 -16.36
CA LEU A 55 11.41 -12.56 -15.43
C LEU A 55 12.91 -12.53 -15.76
N ARG A 56 13.51 -13.68 -16.08
CA ARG A 56 14.90 -13.75 -16.54
C ARG A 56 15.10 -13.00 -17.86
N ALA A 57 14.16 -13.11 -18.80
CA ALA A 57 14.21 -12.36 -20.06
C ALA A 57 14.06 -10.85 -19.83
N ILE A 58 13.21 -10.42 -18.90
CA ILE A 58 13.08 -9.01 -18.51
C ILE A 58 14.40 -8.51 -17.91
N GLN A 59 14.97 -9.23 -16.93
CA GLN A 59 16.26 -8.85 -16.32
C GLN A 59 17.38 -8.79 -17.36
N ALA A 60 17.41 -9.69 -18.34
CA ALA A 60 18.45 -9.72 -19.36
C ALA A 60 18.44 -8.51 -20.32
N ARG A 61 17.33 -7.74 -20.38
CA ARG A 61 17.25 -6.51 -21.20
C ARG A 61 18.12 -5.39 -20.62
N ASP A 62 18.15 -5.27 -19.28
CA ASP A 62 18.98 -4.29 -18.59
C ASP A 62 19.42 -4.84 -17.21
N PRO A 63 20.42 -5.73 -17.19
CA PRO A 63 20.84 -6.40 -15.96
C PRO A 63 21.52 -5.47 -14.94
N GLN A 64 21.84 -4.24 -15.34
CA GLN A 64 22.38 -3.23 -14.45
C GLN A 64 21.29 -2.53 -13.64
N ARG A 65 20.11 -2.34 -14.22
CA ARG A 65 19.00 -1.64 -13.59
C ARG A 65 17.86 -2.54 -13.14
N ILE A 66 17.69 -3.72 -13.75
CA ILE A 66 16.60 -4.65 -13.44
C ILE A 66 17.13 -5.89 -12.74
N GLN A 67 16.63 -6.16 -11.54
CA GLN A 67 16.95 -7.33 -10.75
C GLN A 67 15.71 -8.15 -10.45
N CYS A 68 15.77 -9.48 -10.62
CA CYS A 68 14.73 -10.40 -10.19
C CYS A 68 15.21 -11.29 -9.04
N ILE A 69 14.38 -11.43 -8.00
CA ILE A 69 14.57 -12.36 -6.89
C ILE A 69 13.42 -13.37 -6.93
N PHE A 70 13.76 -14.65 -6.74
CA PHE A 70 12.78 -15.75 -6.75
C PHE A 70 12.67 -16.31 -5.34
N MET A 71 11.46 -16.22 -4.76
CA MET A 71 11.20 -16.75 -3.44
C MET A 71 11.13 -18.29 -3.46
N PRO A 72 11.65 -18.97 -2.44
CA PRO A 72 11.61 -20.44 -2.38
C PRO A 72 10.22 -20.98 -2.09
N GLU A 73 9.34 -20.15 -1.51
CA GLU A 73 7.97 -20.48 -1.15
C GLU A 73 7.06 -19.25 -1.31
N HIS A 74 5.74 -19.49 -1.39
CA HIS A 74 4.73 -18.42 -1.46
C HIS A 74 4.58 -17.78 -0.06
N VAL A 75 4.96 -16.52 0.06
CA VAL A 75 5.03 -15.78 1.33
C VAL A 75 4.14 -14.54 1.38
N GLY A 76 3.54 -14.18 0.25
CA GLY A 76 2.67 -13.00 0.10
C GLY A 76 3.41 -11.73 -0.29
N GLN A 77 2.65 -10.81 -0.88
CA GLN A 77 3.15 -9.57 -1.47
C GLN A 77 3.89 -8.66 -0.48
N GLY A 78 3.43 -8.61 0.78
CA GLY A 78 4.08 -7.80 1.82
C GLY A 78 5.51 -8.25 2.11
N VAL A 79 5.74 -9.57 2.23
CA VAL A 79 7.09 -10.12 2.44
C VAL A 79 7.96 -9.87 1.20
N CYS A 80 7.41 -10.02 -0.01
CA CYS A 80 8.14 -9.71 -1.24
C CYS A 80 8.54 -8.23 -1.31
N ARG A 81 7.68 -7.30 -0.89
CA ARG A 81 8.04 -5.88 -0.77
C ARG A 81 9.16 -5.66 0.25
N ASN A 82 9.13 -6.33 1.41
CA ASN A 82 10.21 -6.25 2.39
C ASN A 82 11.55 -6.75 1.84
N VAL A 83 11.55 -7.81 1.03
CA VAL A 83 12.75 -8.31 0.34
C VAL A 83 13.29 -7.24 -0.61
N GLY A 84 12.42 -6.60 -1.40
CA GLY A 84 12.80 -5.51 -2.30
C GLY A 84 13.35 -4.28 -1.55
N VAL A 85 12.72 -3.89 -0.43
CA VAL A 85 13.20 -2.79 0.44
C VAL A 85 14.59 -3.10 1.03
N ASN A 86 14.83 -4.34 1.47
CA ASN A 86 16.13 -4.73 1.97
C ASN A 86 17.19 -4.70 0.86
N TRP A 87 16.84 -5.05 -0.38
CA TRP A 87 17.74 -4.91 -1.51
C TRP A 87 18.04 -3.42 -1.80
N ALA A 88 17.02 -2.55 -1.80
CA ALA A 88 17.18 -1.10 -1.97
C ALA A 88 18.13 -0.50 -0.91
N LYS A 89 17.96 -0.91 0.36
CA LYS A 89 18.90 -0.54 1.45
C LYS A 89 20.34 -0.94 1.13
N ARG A 90 20.56 -2.15 0.63
CA ARG A 90 21.91 -2.68 0.33
C ARG A 90 22.64 -1.90 -0.76
N ILE A 91 21.91 -1.36 -1.73
CA ILE A 91 22.49 -0.50 -2.78
C ILE A 91 22.50 0.99 -2.41
N GLY A 92 21.99 1.34 -1.22
CA GLY A 92 22.01 2.67 -0.67
C GLY A 92 20.90 3.60 -1.19
N ALA A 93 19.84 3.10 -1.84
CA ALA A 93 18.75 3.91 -2.34
C ALA A 93 18.13 4.80 -1.25
N ALA A 94 17.88 6.07 -1.55
CA ALA A 94 17.34 7.02 -0.58
C ALA A 94 15.87 6.72 -0.26
N PHE A 95 15.09 6.30 -1.27
CA PHE A 95 13.70 5.91 -1.12
C PHE A 95 13.32 4.78 -2.08
N VAL A 96 12.21 4.15 -1.80
CA VAL A 96 11.60 3.13 -2.64
C VAL A 96 10.25 3.62 -3.16
N LEU A 97 9.91 3.24 -4.39
CA LEU A 97 8.59 3.43 -4.99
C LEU A 97 7.95 2.04 -5.13
N PHE A 98 6.82 1.81 -4.48
CA PHE A 98 6.11 0.56 -4.68
C PHE A 98 5.31 0.60 -5.98
N ASN A 99 5.30 -0.50 -6.72
CA ASN A 99 4.51 -0.66 -7.93
C ASN A 99 4.07 -2.11 -8.08
N ASP A 100 2.78 -2.36 -8.13
CA ASP A 100 2.27 -3.71 -8.32
C ASP A 100 2.47 -4.15 -9.78
N ALA A 101 2.57 -5.44 -10.02
CA ALA A 101 3.00 -6.01 -11.30
C ALA A 101 1.99 -5.79 -12.45
N ASP A 102 0.79 -5.33 -12.14
CA ASP A 102 -0.30 -5.07 -13.07
C ASP A 102 -0.63 -3.58 -13.25
N ASP A 103 0.05 -2.70 -12.51
CA ASP A 103 -0.15 -1.27 -12.55
C ASP A 103 0.88 -0.55 -13.44
N VAL A 104 0.54 0.65 -13.88
CA VAL A 104 1.38 1.44 -14.80
C VAL A 104 1.78 2.75 -14.13
N SER A 105 3.09 3.02 -14.06
CA SER A 105 3.62 4.31 -13.59
C SER A 105 3.51 5.38 -14.67
N TYR A 106 3.19 6.63 -14.27
CA TYR A 106 3.36 7.77 -15.17
C TYR A 106 4.85 8.08 -15.37
N PRO A 107 5.23 8.62 -16.54
CA PRO A 107 6.66 8.84 -16.88
C PRO A 107 7.38 9.81 -15.93
N ASP A 108 6.68 10.77 -15.34
CA ASP A 108 7.22 11.78 -14.44
C ASP A 108 7.10 11.40 -12.95
N ARG A 109 6.73 10.15 -12.63
CA ARG A 109 6.49 9.72 -11.25
C ARG A 109 7.73 9.84 -10.37
N LEU A 110 8.86 9.32 -10.82
CA LEU A 110 10.11 9.39 -10.04
C LEU A 110 10.55 10.82 -9.80
N GLU A 111 10.54 11.65 -10.84
CA GLU A 111 10.92 13.06 -10.78
C GLU A 111 10.07 13.84 -9.75
N ARG A 112 8.73 13.65 -9.78
CA ARG A 112 7.81 14.32 -8.85
C ARG A 112 7.98 13.83 -7.42
N VAL A 113 8.14 12.53 -7.22
CA VAL A 113 8.38 11.97 -5.89
C VAL A 113 9.69 12.48 -5.31
N ARG A 114 10.76 12.50 -6.11
CA ARG A 114 12.06 13.04 -5.70
C ARG A 114 11.95 14.51 -5.30
N SER A 115 11.27 15.31 -6.10
CA SER A 115 11.05 16.74 -5.81
C SER A 115 10.30 16.95 -4.48
N GLU A 116 9.34 16.08 -4.13
CA GLU A 116 8.65 16.15 -2.83
C GLU A 116 9.59 15.87 -1.66
N PHE A 117 10.44 14.82 -1.76
CA PHE A 117 11.41 14.50 -0.72
C PHE A 117 12.53 15.54 -0.58
N GLU A 118 12.91 16.20 -1.68
CA GLU A 118 13.91 17.27 -1.69
C GLU A 118 13.35 18.59 -1.12
N ARG A 119 12.10 18.90 -1.44
CA ARG A 119 11.40 20.10 -0.96
C ARG A 119 11.20 20.09 0.55
N ASP A 120 10.95 18.91 1.12
CA ASP A 120 10.68 18.75 2.53
C ASP A 120 11.41 17.49 3.08
N PRO A 121 12.60 17.69 3.69
CA PRO A 121 13.41 16.59 4.24
C PRO A 121 12.73 15.77 5.34
N ASP A 122 11.72 16.34 6.03
CA ASP A 122 10.98 15.65 7.09
C ASP A 122 9.95 14.67 6.53
N VAL A 123 9.59 14.77 5.24
CA VAL A 123 8.67 13.84 4.61
C VAL A 123 9.30 12.45 4.53
N GLY A 124 8.62 11.46 5.09
CA GLY A 124 9.03 10.07 5.05
C GLY A 124 8.24 9.20 4.08
N LEU A 125 7.01 9.64 3.73
CA LEU A 125 6.16 8.97 2.77
C LEU A 125 5.50 9.99 1.83
N VAL A 126 5.58 9.73 0.52
CA VAL A 126 4.90 10.49 -0.53
C VAL A 126 3.89 9.56 -1.21
N TYR A 127 2.68 10.04 -1.43
CA TYR A 127 1.70 9.34 -2.25
C TYR A 127 0.94 10.30 -3.17
N SER A 128 0.29 9.76 -4.18
CA SER A 128 -0.43 10.54 -5.17
C SER A 128 -1.86 10.07 -5.36
N THR A 129 -2.64 10.85 -6.10
CA THR A 129 -3.85 10.32 -6.73
C THR A 129 -3.50 9.38 -7.88
N PHE A 130 -4.51 8.73 -8.47
CA PHE A 130 -4.35 7.73 -9.52
C PHE A 130 -5.52 7.76 -10.49
N GLU A 131 -5.30 7.18 -11.67
CA GLU A 131 -6.37 6.81 -12.59
C GLU A 131 -6.64 5.31 -12.51
N VAL A 132 -7.85 4.90 -12.88
CA VAL A 132 -8.20 3.48 -12.97
C VAL A 132 -8.25 3.08 -14.43
N ILE A 133 -7.63 1.94 -14.75
CA ILE A 133 -7.65 1.33 -16.08
C ILE A 133 -8.21 -0.09 -16.01
N ASP A 134 -8.81 -0.54 -17.10
CA ASP A 134 -9.27 -1.93 -17.27
C ASP A 134 -8.13 -2.87 -17.75
N GLU A 135 -8.48 -4.11 -18.09
CA GLU A 135 -7.54 -5.12 -18.61
C GLU A 135 -6.88 -4.74 -19.93
N ASP A 136 -7.50 -3.88 -20.72
CA ASP A 136 -6.99 -3.40 -22.01
C ASP A 136 -6.21 -2.08 -21.87
N GLY A 137 -6.06 -1.57 -20.65
CA GLY A 137 -5.38 -0.30 -20.35
C GLY A 137 -6.23 0.93 -20.65
N VAL A 138 -7.52 0.76 -20.90
CA VAL A 138 -8.47 1.86 -21.14
C VAL A 138 -8.92 2.45 -19.82
N GLN A 139 -8.94 3.79 -19.73
CA GLN A 139 -9.36 4.50 -18.54
C GLN A 139 -10.83 4.20 -18.21
N VAL A 140 -11.08 3.83 -16.96
CA VAL A 140 -12.43 3.57 -16.44
C VAL A 140 -13.02 4.86 -15.89
N GLU A 141 -14.18 5.27 -16.42
CA GLU A 141 -14.86 6.46 -15.96
C GLU A 141 -15.34 6.34 -14.52
N ARG A 142 -15.29 7.45 -13.77
CA ARG A 142 -15.59 7.50 -12.34
C ARG A 142 -16.93 6.86 -11.94
N HIS A 143 -17.96 7.03 -12.74
CA HIS A 143 -19.31 6.47 -12.45
C HIS A 143 -19.35 4.93 -12.53
N ARG A 144 -18.40 4.30 -13.20
CA ARG A 144 -18.28 2.84 -13.33
C ARG A 144 -17.41 2.22 -12.22
N LEU A 145 -16.68 3.03 -11.44
CA LEU A 145 -15.84 2.56 -10.37
C LEU A 145 -16.65 1.99 -9.21
N GLY A 146 -16.11 0.96 -8.56
CA GLY A 146 -16.65 0.42 -7.33
C GLY A 146 -16.58 1.44 -6.18
N GLU A 147 -17.50 1.32 -5.22
CA GLU A 147 -17.63 2.25 -4.10
C GLU A 147 -16.32 2.48 -3.32
N PRO A 148 -15.51 1.45 -2.97
CA PRO A 148 -14.26 1.68 -2.23
C PRO A 148 -13.26 2.58 -2.98
N ILE A 149 -13.15 2.41 -4.28
CA ILE A 149 -12.22 3.22 -5.12
C ILE A 149 -12.73 4.66 -5.22
N ARG A 150 -14.05 4.85 -5.40
CA ARG A 150 -14.63 6.21 -5.39
C ARG A 150 -14.37 6.92 -4.07
N GLN A 151 -14.56 6.23 -2.93
CA GLN A 151 -14.30 6.81 -1.61
C GLN A 151 -12.85 7.27 -1.44
N ILE A 152 -11.86 6.51 -1.94
CA ILE A 152 -10.46 6.94 -1.91
C ILE A 152 -10.27 8.22 -2.72
N LEU A 153 -10.76 8.25 -3.97
CA LEU A 153 -10.63 9.40 -4.86
C LEU A 153 -11.38 10.63 -4.33
N ASP A 154 -12.55 10.44 -3.71
CA ASP A 154 -13.33 11.52 -3.08
C ASP A 154 -12.59 12.09 -1.86
N ALA A 155 -12.04 11.24 -1.02
CA ALA A 155 -11.25 11.65 0.14
C ALA A 155 -9.98 12.42 -0.27
N GLN A 156 -9.29 11.96 -1.31
CA GLN A 156 -8.13 12.65 -1.86
C GLN A 156 -8.48 14.01 -2.45
N SER A 157 -9.58 14.10 -3.21
CA SER A 157 -10.04 15.35 -3.81
C SER A 157 -10.53 16.38 -2.78
N ALA A 158 -11.17 15.93 -1.70
CA ALA A 158 -11.69 16.81 -0.66
C ALA A 158 -10.57 17.33 0.25
N ASN A 159 -9.76 16.46 0.80
CA ASN A 159 -8.63 16.77 1.68
C ASN A 159 -7.81 15.50 1.94
N ALA A 160 -6.81 15.22 1.12
CA ALA A 160 -5.97 14.04 1.27
C ALA A 160 -5.29 13.98 2.63
N PRO A 161 -5.31 12.83 3.36
CA PRO A 161 -4.61 12.66 4.62
C PRO A 161 -3.11 12.89 4.49
N ARG A 162 -2.56 13.93 5.12
CA ARG A 162 -1.14 14.31 5.06
C ARG A 162 -0.67 14.91 6.38
N GLY A 163 0.64 15.14 6.53
CA GLY A 163 1.23 15.59 7.78
C GLY A 163 1.61 14.43 8.69
N TYR A 164 1.80 14.72 9.97
CA TYR A 164 2.22 13.75 10.98
C TYR A 164 1.05 12.94 11.57
N ASP A 165 -0.16 13.45 11.41
CA ASP A 165 -1.40 12.89 11.97
C ASP A 165 -2.31 12.24 10.91
N ALA A 166 -1.76 11.93 9.74
CA ALA A 166 -2.51 11.28 8.65
C ALA A 166 -3.24 10.02 9.12
N TRP A 167 -2.66 9.24 10.03
CA TRP A 167 -3.25 8.03 10.59
C TRP A 167 -4.59 8.27 11.31
N LYS A 168 -4.75 9.43 11.99
CA LYS A 168 -6.01 9.79 12.66
C LYS A 168 -7.13 9.88 11.62
N ARG A 169 -6.91 10.64 10.55
CA ARG A 169 -7.90 10.82 9.48
C ARG A 169 -8.16 9.55 8.69
N ILE A 170 -7.11 8.79 8.34
CA ILE A 170 -7.27 7.48 7.71
C ILE A 170 -8.12 6.58 8.60
N GLY A 171 -7.83 6.54 9.89
CA GLY A 171 -8.51 5.67 10.84
C GLY A 171 -9.96 6.04 11.12
N THR A 172 -10.25 7.31 11.30
CA THR A 172 -11.56 7.77 11.80
C THR A 172 -12.50 8.29 10.72
N GLU A 173 -11.95 8.72 9.55
CA GLU A 173 -12.73 9.36 8.49
C GLU A 173 -12.74 8.55 7.19
N THR A 174 -11.57 8.42 6.54
CA THR A 174 -11.48 8.00 5.13
C THR A 174 -11.37 6.49 4.93
N GLY A 175 -10.78 5.76 5.88
CA GLY A 175 -10.52 4.33 5.79
C GLY A 175 -9.29 3.97 4.96
N TYR A 176 -9.10 4.62 3.84
CA TYR A 176 -7.93 4.50 2.96
C TYR A 176 -7.40 5.89 2.59
N ALA A 177 -6.09 5.99 2.38
CA ALA A 177 -5.48 7.20 1.85
C ALA A 177 -4.92 6.99 0.44
N ASN A 178 -4.27 5.86 0.23
CA ASN A 178 -3.42 5.61 -0.93
C ASN A 178 -3.42 4.13 -1.30
N LEU A 179 -3.06 3.89 -2.54
CA LEU A 179 -2.74 2.56 -3.06
C LEU A 179 -1.22 2.35 -2.99
N THR A 180 -0.80 1.11 -2.90
CA THR A 180 0.63 0.77 -2.88
C THR A 180 1.35 1.32 -4.11
N SER A 181 0.77 1.15 -5.30
CA SER A 181 1.34 1.64 -6.57
C SER A 181 1.39 3.16 -6.70
N THR A 182 0.82 3.93 -5.77
CA THR A 182 0.95 5.40 -5.74
C THR A 182 1.94 5.88 -4.70
N THR A 183 2.55 4.98 -3.93
CA THR A 183 3.28 5.29 -2.72
C THR A 183 4.79 5.14 -2.89
N ALA A 184 5.53 6.10 -2.36
CA ALA A 184 6.97 6.05 -2.19
C ALA A 184 7.34 6.34 -0.72
N VAL A 185 8.37 5.67 -0.22
CA VAL A 185 8.77 5.74 1.20
C VAL A 185 10.29 5.85 1.29
N ARG A 186 10.81 6.71 2.18
CA ARG A 186 12.25 6.71 2.47
C ARG A 186 12.69 5.31 2.89
N THR A 187 13.78 4.82 2.34
CA THR A 187 14.25 3.44 2.57
C THR A 187 14.41 3.15 4.06
N ALA A 188 14.94 4.10 4.84
CA ALA A 188 15.08 3.94 6.30
C ALA A 188 13.72 3.72 6.99
N VAL A 189 12.69 4.49 6.59
CA VAL A 189 11.32 4.35 7.11
C VAL A 189 10.71 3.00 6.72
N ALA A 190 10.87 2.58 5.46
CA ALA A 190 10.35 1.29 5.00
C ALA A 190 11.01 0.09 5.72
N ILE A 191 12.27 0.22 6.13
CA ILE A 191 12.98 -0.78 6.97
C ILE A 191 12.45 -0.79 8.40
N GLU A 192 12.18 0.37 8.97
CA GLU A 192 11.68 0.50 10.35
C GLU A 192 10.24 -0.01 10.50
N TYR A 193 9.42 0.20 9.46
CA TYR A 193 8.01 -0.20 9.45
C TYR A 193 7.72 -1.24 8.35
N PRO A 194 8.24 -2.48 8.45
CA PRO A 194 8.05 -3.49 7.41
C PRO A 194 6.57 -3.88 7.27
N PHE A 195 6.21 -4.40 6.11
CA PHE A 195 4.89 -4.96 5.87
C PHE A 195 4.72 -6.25 6.70
N PHE A 196 3.58 -6.35 7.37
CA PHE A 196 3.11 -7.56 8.06
C PHE A 196 1.77 -7.97 7.45
N CYS A 197 1.21 -9.07 7.85
CA CYS A 197 -0.07 -9.58 7.37
C CYS A 197 -0.04 -10.04 5.90
N MET A 198 -1.01 -10.88 5.58
CA MET A 198 -1.22 -11.39 4.21
C MET A 198 -2.27 -10.58 3.43
N THR A 199 -3.10 -9.81 4.13
CA THR A 199 -4.20 -9.04 3.57
C THR A 199 -4.19 -7.64 4.17
N ALA A 200 -4.36 -6.60 3.35
CA ALA A 200 -4.32 -5.19 3.74
C ALA A 200 -3.04 -4.82 4.53
N GLU A 201 -1.93 -5.44 4.16
CA GLU A 201 -0.61 -5.24 4.75
C GLU A 201 -0.12 -3.81 4.58
N ASP A 202 -0.54 -3.16 3.49
CA ASP A 202 -0.28 -1.77 3.18
C ASP A 202 -0.98 -0.83 4.15
N SER A 203 -2.28 -0.98 4.38
CA SER A 203 -3.03 -0.19 5.37
C SER A 203 -2.42 -0.30 6.76
N ASN A 204 -2.03 -1.53 7.18
CA ASN A 204 -1.35 -1.75 8.45
C ASN A 204 -0.02 -0.97 8.52
N ALA A 205 0.77 -1.00 7.45
CA ALA A 205 2.06 -0.30 7.39
C ALA A 205 1.86 1.23 7.45
N TRP A 206 0.89 1.76 6.70
CA TRP A 206 0.62 3.21 6.69
C TRP A 206 0.18 3.74 8.05
N TYR A 207 -0.66 3.01 8.79
CA TYR A 207 -1.00 3.36 10.17
C TYR A 207 0.25 3.42 11.05
N ARG A 208 1.09 2.39 11.03
CA ARG A 208 2.29 2.33 11.87
C ARG A 208 3.31 3.41 11.52
N MET A 209 3.52 3.70 10.23
CA MET A 209 4.40 4.77 9.79
C MET A 209 3.92 6.12 10.31
N SER A 210 2.68 6.51 9.99
CA SER A 210 2.15 7.81 10.40
C SER A 210 2.01 7.91 11.93
N GLY A 211 1.47 6.88 12.60
CA GLY A 211 1.42 6.80 14.05
C GLY A 211 2.80 6.74 14.71
N GLY A 212 3.84 6.31 14.00
CA GLY A 212 5.24 6.36 14.39
C GLY A 212 5.89 7.74 14.22
N GLY A 213 5.15 8.75 13.72
CA GLY A 213 5.66 10.11 13.54
C GLY A 213 6.24 10.37 12.15
N VAL A 214 5.97 9.50 11.18
CA VAL A 214 6.36 9.72 9.79
C VAL A 214 5.43 10.74 9.13
N LYS A 215 6.01 11.80 8.57
CA LYS A 215 5.27 12.83 7.84
C LYS A 215 4.87 12.34 6.46
N PHE A 216 3.59 12.44 6.12
CA PHE A 216 3.06 12.10 4.80
C PHE A 216 2.92 13.35 3.94
N SER A 217 3.29 13.24 2.65
CA SER A 217 3.03 14.24 1.62
C SER A 217 2.13 13.66 0.53
N TYR A 218 1.34 14.52 -0.10
CA TYR A 218 0.41 14.17 -1.16
C TYR A 218 0.67 14.99 -2.42
N VAL A 219 0.79 14.30 -3.55
CA VAL A 219 0.88 14.89 -4.89
C VAL A 219 -0.49 14.84 -5.55
N GLU A 220 -1.04 16.00 -5.88
CA GLU A 220 -2.40 16.13 -6.43
C GLU A 220 -2.53 15.71 -7.91
N ALA A 221 -1.45 15.24 -8.52
CA ALA A 221 -1.45 14.70 -9.89
C ALA A 221 -1.47 13.16 -9.85
N PRO A 222 -2.11 12.47 -10.82
CA PRO A 222 -2.01 11.04 -10.92
C PRO A 222 -0.60 10.62 -11.32
N LEU A 223 0.04 9.76 -10.51
CA LEU A 223 1.38 9.22 -10.79
C LEU A 223 1.36 7.72 -11.08
N ALA A 224 0.20 7.08 -10.99
CA ALA A 224 0.01 5.69 -11.37
C ALA A 224 -1.38 5.47 -11.98
N LYS A 225 -1.47 4.44 -12.83
CA LYS A 225 -2.73 3.88 -13.33
C LYS A 225 -2.93 2.55 -12.63
N TYR A 226 -4.00 2.46 -11.84
CA TYR A 226 -4.39 1.29 -11.08
C TYR A 226 -5.29 0.39 -11.92
N ARG A 227 -4.89 -0.87 -12.11
CA ARG A 227 -5.63 -1.79 -12.98
C ARG A 227 -6.69 -2.56 -12.22
N ILE A 228 -7.94 -2.44 -12.69
CA ILE A 228 -9.07 -3.24 -12.23
C ILE A 228 -9.72 -3.89 -13.46
N PRO A 229 -9.47 -5.19 -13.72
CA PRO A 229 -10.16 -5.92 -14.79
C PRO A 229 -11.67 -5.85 -14.64
N THR A 230 -12.41 -5.75 -15.73
CA THR A 230 -13.88 -5.53 -15.75
C THR A 230 -14.68 -6.71 -15.20
N ASP A 231 -14.10 -7.91 -15.18
CA ASP A 231 -14.68 -9.12 -14.59
C ASP A 231 -14.50 -9.18 -13.05
N ILE A 232 -13.74 -8.23 -12.48
CA ILE A 232 -13.44 -8.17 -11.04
C ILE A 232 -14.12 -6.94 -10.41
N LYS A 233 -14.87 -7.17 -9.33
CA LYS A 233 -15.44 -6.09 -8.52
C LYS A 233 -14.52 -5.77 -7.33
N GLY A 234 -13.74 -4.70 -7.44
CA GLY A 234 -12.80 -4.27 -6.40
C GLY A 234 -11.38 -4.82 -6.61
N SER A 235 -10.64 -5.06 -5.53
CA SER A 235 -9.27 -5.58 -5.64
C SER A 235 -9.23 -7.05 -6.10
N GLN A 236 -8.16 -7.44 -6.78
CA GLN A 236 -7.94 -8.81 -7.22
C GLN A 236 -7.81 -9.77 -6.02
N ASP A 237 -7.20 -9.32 -4.91
CA ASP A 237 -7.11 -10.09 -3.66
C ASP A 237 -8.48 -10.43 -3.09
N ARG A 238 -9.43 -9.49 -3.11
CA ARG A 238 -10.81 -9.73 -2.69
C ARG A 238 -11.48 -10.80 -3.55
N ALA A 239 -11.29 -10.74 -4.87
CA ALA A 239 -11.86 -11.72 -5.78
C ALA A 239 -11.27 -13.12 -5.56
N ARG A 240 -9.97 -13.20 -5.24
CA ARG A 240 -9.24 -14.44 -5.02
C ARG A 240 -9.56 -15.11 -3.68
N VAL A 241 -9.65 -14.33 -2.58
CA VAL A 241 -9.74 -14.83 -1.20
C VAL A 241 -11.19 -14.92 -0.70
N GLY A 242 -12.13 -14.19 -1.31
CA GLY A 242 -13.55 -14.22 -0.93
C GLY A 242 -13.82 -13.59 0.44
N GLU A 243 -14.74 -14.20 1.23
CA GLU A 243 -15.15 -13.63 2.54
C GLU A 243 -14.00 -13.54 3.56
N SER A 244 -13.01 -14.43 3.48
CA SER A 244 -11.83 -14.40 4.36
C SER A 244 -11.02 -13.10 4.20
N TYR A 245 -11.10 -12.44 3.05
CA TYR A 245 -10.48 -11.14 2.81
C TYR A 245 -10.92 -10.09 3.84
N TYR A 246 -12.22 -9.99 4.10
CA TYR A 246 -12.75 -9.00 5.04
C TYR A 246 -12.30 -9.22 6.48
N PHE A 247 -12.18 -10.48 6.88
CA PHE A 247 -11.66 -10.82 8.20
C PHE A 247 -10.17 -10.43 8.30
N GLY A 248 -9.35 -10.79 7.33
CA GLY A 248 -7.94 -10.42 7.27
C GLY A 248 -7.75 -8.90 7.27
N LYS A 249 -8.49 -8.18 6.42
CA LYS A 249 -8.51 -6.71 6.37
C LYS A 249 -8.86 -6.09 7.72
N MET A 250 -9.93 -6.55 8.36
CA MET A 250 -10.35 -6.06 9.67
C MET A 250 -9.24 -6.22 10.70
N ILE A 251 -8.60 -7.38 10.77
CA ILE A 251 -7.49 -7.63 11.71
C ILE A 251 -6.29 -6.75 11.41
N ALA A 252 -5.92 -6.59 10.14
CA ALA A 252 -4.78 -5.77 9.74
C ALA A 252 -4.99 -4.28 10.08
N GLU A 253 -6.20 -3.75 9.81
CA GLU A 253 -6.55 -2.37 10.14
C GLU A 253 -6.59 -2.13 11.65
N ILE A 254 -7.21 -3.02 12.43
CA ILE A 254 -7.24 -2.93 13.90
C ILE A 254 -5.81 -2.94 14.45
N ALA A 255 -5.00 -3.92 14.06
CA ALA A 255 -3.62 -4.03 14.54
C ALA A 255 -2.77 -2.81 14.19
N GLY A 256 -2.92 -2.28 12.96
CA GLY A 256 -2.21 -1.08 12.50
C GLY A 256 -2.63 0.18 13.26
N PHE A 257 -3.93 0.40 13.41
CA PHE A 257 -4.46 1.58 14.07
C PHE A 257 -4.12 1.61 15.57
N PHE A 258 -4.26 0.49 16.26
CA PHE A 258 -3.88 0.39 17.67
C PHE A 258 -2.38 0.59 17.89
N ALA A 259 -1.55 0.02 17.00
CA ALA A 259 -0.11 0.28 17.05
C ALA A 259 0.20 1.77 16.86
N ALA A 260 -0.50 2.46 15.94
CA ALA A 260 -0.36 3.90 15.73
C ALA A 260 -0.75 4.70 16.98
N THR A 261 -1.88 4.35 17.59
CA THR A 261 -2.37 4.98 18.82
C THR A 261 -1.38 4.80 19.98
N ASP A 262 -0.86 3.57 20.18
CA ASP A 262 0.14 3.27 21.21
C ASP A 262 1.44 4.07 20.99
N MET A 263 1.92 4.15 19.75
CA MET A 263 3.13 4.91 19.42
C MET A 263 2.95 6.42 19.61
N ALA A 264 1.81 6.99 19.21
CA ALA A 264 1.50 8.41 19.39
C ALA A 264 1.35 8.77 20.86
N THR A 265 0.71 7.91 21.66
CA THR A 265 0.60 8.06 23.12
C THR A 265 1.99 7.99 23.76
N GLY A 266 2.83 7.04 23.36
CA GLY A 266 4.19 6.89 23.88
C GLY A 266 5.10 8.08 23.60
N ARG A 267 4.86 8.83 22.52
CA ARG A 267 5.54 10.10 22.21
C ARG A 267 4.90 11.33 22.87
N GLY A 268 3.78 11.16 23.56
CA GLY A 268 3.05 12.27 24.19
C GLY A 268 2.31 13.18 23.21
N GLU A 269 2.05 12.74 21.99
CA GLU A 269 1.29 13.49 20.97
C GLU A 269 -0.21 13.47 21.26
N ILE A 270 -0.69 12.42 21.89
CA ILE A 270 -2.06 12.26 22.35
C ILE A 270 -2.06 11.74 23.79
N ASP A 271 -3.06 12.12 24.55
CA ASP A 271 -3.28 11.55 25.88
C ASP A 271 -4.19 10.30 25.84
N SER A 272 -4.33 9.64 27.00
CA SER A 272 -5.17 8.44 27.10
C SER A 272 -6.67 8.68 26.85
N GLN A 273 -7.16 9.91 27.00
CA GLN A 273 -8.56 10.24 26.72
C GLN A 273 -8.77 10.39 25.21
N GLU A 274 -7.88 11.11 24.53
CA GLU A 274 -7.89 11.25 23.07
C GLU A 274 -7.70 9.88 22.40
N ALA A 275 -6.79 9.03 22.90
CA ALA A 275 -6.59 7.68 22.40
C ALA A 275 -7.88 6.86 22.42
N ARG A 276 -8.61 6.83 23.53
CA ARG A 276 -9.90 6.14 23.65
C ARG A 276 -10.96 6.69 22.69
N GLN A 277 -11.01 8.01 22.50
CA GLN A 277 -11.95 8.61 21.56
C GLN A 277 -11.63 8.21 20.12
N LEU A 278 -10.36 8.27 19.72
CA LEU A 278 -9.90 7.85 18.39
C LEU A 278 -10.18 6.36 18.12
N GLU A 279 -9.98 5.49 19.10
CA GLU A 279 -10.31 4.05 19.00
C GLU A 279 -11.81 3.84 18.77
N LYS A 280 -12.67 4.57 19.48
CA LYS A 280 -14.12 4.53 19.29
C LYS A 280 -14.51 4.97 17.88
N ASP A 281 -13.99 6.10 17.42
CA ASP A 281 -14.29 6.66 16.09
C ASP A 281 -13.77 5.73 14.98
N PHE A 282 -12.61 5.11 15.18
CA PHE A 282 -12.07 4.08 14.30
C PHE A 282 -13.03 2.89 14.15
N PHE A 283 -13.54 2.34 15.25
CA PHE A 283 -14.48 1.22 15.18
C PHE A 283 -15.79 1.60 14.51
N LEU A 284 -16.29 2.82 14.73
CA LEU A 284 -17.49 3.33 14.04
C LEU A 284 -17.25 3.46 12.53
N ARG A 285 -16.11 3.99 12.11
CA ARG A 285 -15.73 4.08 10.69
C ARG A 285 -15.56 2.68 10.09
N LEU A 286 -14.80 1.79 10.74
CA LEU A 286 -14.53 0.44 10.23
C LEU A 286 -15.84 -0.35 10.07
N SER A 287 -16.76 -0.26 11.03
CA SER A 287 -18.09 -0.88 10.92
C SER A 287 -18.85 -0.37 9.69
N ARG A 288 -18.85 0.95 9.42
CA ARG A 288 -19.48 1.53 8.23
C ARG A 288 -18.85 1.01 6.95
N THR A 289 -17.53 0.95 6.87
CA THR A 289 -16.80 0.44 5.70
C THR A 289 -17.13 -1.04 5.45
N LEU A 290 -17.05 -1.90 6.46
CA LEU A 290 -17.38 -3.32 6.33
C LEU A 290 -18.84 -3.54 5.89
N ARG A 291 -19.77 -2.72 6.38
CA ARG A 291 -21.19 -2.78 5.99
C ARG A 291 -21.40 -2.36 4.53
N ALA A 292 -20.75 -1.29 4.10
CA ALA A 292 -20.80 -0.82 2.70
C ALA A 292 -20.19 -1.85 1.73
N GLU A 293 -19.20 -2.61 2.18
CA GLU A 293 -18.59 -3.70 1.41
C GLU A 293 -19.35 -5.04 1.49
N GLY A 294 -20.48 -5.10 2.23
CA GLY A 294 -21.33 -6.29 2.35
C GLY A 294 -20.93 -7.27 3.46
N ALA A 295 -19.90 -6.97 4.26
CA ALA A 295 -19.45 -7.79 5.37
C ALA A 295 -20.25 -7.52 6.67
N HIS A 296 -21.59 -7.67 6.62
CA HIS A 296 -22.52 -7.22 7.67
C HIS A 296 -22.24 -7.86 9.03
N SER A 297 -21.99 -9.16 9.09
CA SER A 297 -21.71 -9.87 10.35
C SER A 297 -20.44 -9.34 11.06
N LEU A 298 -19.39 -9.05 10.29
CA LEU A 298 -18.17 -8.42 10.84
C LEU A 298 -18.43 -6.99 11.26
N ALA A 299 -19.21 -6.24 10.49
CA ALA A 299 -19.59 -4.86 10.82
C ALA A 299 -20.34 -4.78 12.16
N ASP A 300 -21.26 -5.70 12.43
CA ASP A 300 -22.01 -5.73 13.70
C ASP A 300 -21.10 -6.06 14.88
N ARG A 301 -20.18 -7.01 14.71
CA ARG A 301 -19.18 -7.37 15.73
C ARG A 301 -18.23 -6.21 16.05
N VAL A 302 -17.83 -5.43 15.05
CA VAL A 302 -16.99 -4.24 15.21
C VAL A 302 -17.76 -3.12 15.89
N SER A 303 -19.04 -2.92 15.51
CA SER A 303 -19.89 -1.88 16.09
C SER A 303 -20.14 -2.07 17.59
N SER A 304 -20.33 -3.32 18.06
CA SER A 304 -20.49 -3.59 19.50
C SER A 304 -19.26 -3.17 20.30
N ARG A 305 -18.06 -3.24 19.73
CA ARG A 305 -16.82 -2.81 20.38
C ARG A 305 -16.68 -1.29 20.53
N ALA A 306 -17.29 -0.51 19.63
CA ALA A 306 -17.38 0.94 19.78
C ALA A 306 -18.19 1.34 21.03
N SER A 307 -19.12 0.47 21.47
CA SER A 307 -19.94 0.68 22.66
C SER A 307 -19.24 0.23 23.94
N ASP A 308 -18.43 -0.85 23.87
CA ASP A 308 -17.82 -1.50 25.06
C ASP A 308 -16.38 -1.01 25.37
N GLY A 309 -15.78 -0.24 24.50
CA GLY A 309 -14.57 0.63 24.59
C GLY A 309 -13.32 0.20 25.37
N VAL A 310 -13.28 -0.96 26.06
CA VAL A 310 -12.23 -1.24 27.07
C VAL A 310 -11.62 -2.65 26.99
N GLU A 311 -12.34 -3.67 26.59
CA GLU A 311 -11.87 -5.06 26.80
C GLU A 311 -10.94 -5.61 25.69
N LEU A 312 -11.10 -5.16 24.44
CA LEU A 312 -10.30 -5.69 23.33
C LEU A 312 -8.88 -5.14 23.34
N ALA A 313 -8.71 -3.87 23.66
CA ALA A 313 -7.38 -3.24 23.78
C ALA A 313 -6.53 -3.93 24.87
N GLN A 314 -7.15 -4.31 25.99
CA GLN A 314 -6.48 -5.06 27.06
C GLN A 314 -6.07 -6.46 26.62
N ASN A 315 -6.89 -7.16 25.83
CA ASN A 315 -6.61 -8.50 25.36
C ASN A 315 -5.54 -8.54 24.26
N VAL A 316 -5.52 -7.55 23.37
CA VAL A 316 -4.45 -7.40 22.35
C VAL A 316 -3.12 -6.99 23.01
N ARG A 317 -3.15 -6.13 24.02
CA ARG A 317 -1.95 -5.75 24.80
C ARG A 317 -1.41 -6.92 25.61
N LYS A 318 -2.26 -7.76 26.22
CA LYS A 318 -1.86 -8.98 26.94
C LYS A 318 -1.29 -10.08 26.04
N ALA A 319 -1.68 -10.13 24.77
CA ALA A 319 -1.13 -11.10 23.81
C ALA A 319 0.25 -10.70 23.27
N ARG A 320 0.72 -9.46 23.57
CA ARG A 320 2.03 -8.92 23.16
C ARG A 320 3.06 -8.87 24.30
N SER A 321 2.63 -9.10 25.54
CA SER A 321 3.50 -9.27 26.72
C SER A 321 3.77 -10.76 27.01
#